data_d028f2210203c8e7597a3d84e9209b9b
#
_entry.id   d028f2210203c8e7597a3d84e9209b9b
#
_cell.length_a   1.000
_cell.length_b   1.000
_cell.length_c   1.000
_cell.angle_alpha   90.00
_cell.angle_beta   90.00
_cell.angle_gamma   90.00
#
_symmetry.space_group_name_H-M   'P 1'
#
loop_
_entity.id
_entity.type
_entity.pdbx_description
1 polymer ?
#
loop_
_entity_poly.entity_id
_entity_poly.type
_entity_poly.pdbx_seq_one_letter_code
_entity_poly.pdbx_strand_id
1 'polypeptide(L)'
;MEIKVIIAAHKQYLMPDKDCYFPVQVGRALHPDIGYTPDNTGDNISEKNPYYCELTGLYWAWKNLPADVIGLVHYRRYMGKKRGIAGFIQRHRDPLGSILEGKDIEKLMKKSDIILPKRRKYYIETLYSHYAHTHYAEHLDITREVLKQLCPEYVPAFDRVMKRTSGHMFNMFIMKREKCNAYCEFLFPVLGELEKRIDVTKLSSFHARVF
;
A
#
# COMPACT_ATOMS: atom_id res chain seq x y z
N MET A 1 8.06 -3.83 21.42
CA MET A 1 7.31 -4.00 20.15
C MET A 1 8.17 -3.39 19.05
N GLU A 2 8.65 -4.20 18.15
CA GLU A 2 9.43 -3.75 17.01
C GLU A 2 8.49 -3.24 15.90
N ILE A 3 8.65 -1.96 15.53
CA ILE A 3 7.80 -1.28 14.54
C ILE A 3 8.66 -0.93 13.33
N LYS A 4 8.30 -1.42 12.15
CA LYS A 4 8.94 -1.07 10.88
C LYS A 4 7.89 -0.57 9.88
N VAL A 5 7.96 0.71 9.57
CA VAL A 5 7.14 1.35 8.54
C VAL A 5 8.00 1.49 7.29
N ILE A 6 7.81 0.63 6.30
CA ILE A 6 8.56 0.71 5.06
C ILE A 6 8.13 1.94 4.26
N ILE A 7 9.10 2.66 3.73
CA ILE A 7 8.90 3.76 2.80
C ILE A 7 9.22 3.26 1.40
N ALA A 8 8.20 2.98 0.60
CA ALA A 8 8.41 2.58 -0.79
C ALA A 8 8.97 3.75 -1.61
N ALA A 9 10.17 3.59 -2.15
CA ALA A 9 10.88 4.61 -2.92
C ALA A 9 11.54 4.02 -4.17
N HIS A 10 11.42 4.73 -5.31
CA HIS A 10 12.10 4.38 -6.57
C HIS A 10 13.15 5.43 -6.97
N LYS A 11 13.39 6.42 -6.12
CA LYS A 11 14.42 7.45 -6.28
C LYS A 11 14.82 8.00 -4.93
N GLN A 12 15.98 8.62 -4.86
CA GLN A 12 16.43 9.34 -3.66
C GLN A 12 15.45 10.47 -3.31
N TYR A 13 15.18 10.62 -2.02
CA TYR A 13 14.32 11.65 -1.49
C TYR A 13 14.68 11.96 -0.03
N LEU A 14 14.22 13.11 0.48
CA LEU A 14 14.39 13.42 1.90
C LEU A 14 13.54 12.46 2.74
N MET A 15 14.20 11.65 3.55
CA MET A 15 13.55 10.66 4.41
C MET A 15 13.40 11.20 5.84
N PRO A 16 12.37 10.76 6.59
CA PRO A 16 12.25 11.10 8.01
C PRO A 16 13.34 10.41 8.82
N ASP A 17 14.03 11.20 9.65
CA ASP A 17 14.98 10.68 10.65
C ASP A 17 14.22 10.19 11.88
N LYS A 18 13.70 8.98 11.82
CA LYS A 18 12.90 8.33 12.87
C LYS A 18 13.09 6.82 12.78
N ASP A 19 13.43 6.16 13.88
CA ASP A 19 13.81 4.75 13.98
C ASP A 19 12.78 3.76 13.41
N CYS A 20 11.49 4.11 13.47
CA CYS A 20 10.43 3.24 12.96
C CYS A 20 10.26 3.29 11.43
N TYR A 21 10.87 4.26 10.74
CA TYR A 21 10.79 4.37 9.28
C TYR A 21 11.96 3.70 8.59
N PHE A 22 11.65 2.90 7.58
CA PHE A 22 12.61 2.03 6.92
C PHE A 22 12.51 2.19 5.39
N PRO A 23 13.39 3.00 4.77
CA PRO A 23 13.38 3.20 3.32
C PRO A 23 13.70 1.91 2.57
N VAL A 24 12.83 1.54 1.63
CA VAL A 24 12.98 0.37 0.75
C VAL A 24 12.96 0.84 -0.70
N GLN A 25 14.02 0.50 -1.44
CA GLN A 25 14.05 0.68 -2.89
C GLN A 25 13.21 -0.39 -3.55
N VAL A 26 12.05 -0.01 -4.08
CA VAL A 26 11.17 -0.91 -4.83
C VAL A 26 11.63 -1.02 -6.28
N GLY A 27 11.53 -2.23 -6.84
CA GLY A 27 12.00 -2.52 -8.20
C GLY A 27 13.53 -2.52 -8.33
N ARG A 28 14.26 -2.80 -7.26
CA ARG A 28 15.74 -2.81 -7.28
C ARG A 28 16.31 -3.78 -8.32
N ALA A 29 15.61 -4.85 -8.62
CA ALA A 29 16.04 -5.81 -9.67
C ALA A 29 16.15 -5.17 -11.07
N LEU A 30 15.41 -4.09 -11.34
CA LEU A 30 15.32 -3.43 -12.64
C LEU A 30 16.00 -2.06 -12.68
N HIS A 31 16.48 -1.56 -11.55
CA HIS A 31 17.00 -0.19 -11.43
C HIS A 31 18.32 -0.15 -10.66
N PRO A 32 19.21 0.84 -10.96
CA PRO A 32 20.44 1.03 -10.22
C PRO A 32 20.18 1.32 -8.73
N ASP A 33 21.21 1.06 -7.91
CA ASP A 33 21.15 1.32 -6.47
C ASP A 33 21.03 2.82 -6.16
N ILE A 34 20.10 3.14 -5.24
CA ILE A 34 19.91 4.51 -4.74
C ILE A 34 20.24 4.64 -3.25
N GLY A 35 20.88 3.64 -2.65
CA GLY A 35 21.35 3.67 -1.25
C GLY A 35 20.28 3.33 -0.21
N TYR A 36 19.16 2.73 -0.58
CA TYR A 36 18.13 2.22 0.34
C TYR A 36 18.16 0.70 0.41
N THR A 37 17.49 0.13 1.40
CA THR A 37 17.34 -1.32 1.47
C THR A 37 16.68 -1.86 0.20
N PRO A 38 17.30 -2.80 -0.52
CA PRO A 38 16.76 -3.31 -1.77
C PRO A 38 15.62 -4.31 -1.53
N ASP A 39 14.58 -4.27 -2.35
CA ASP A 39 13.46 -5.24 -2.33
C ASP A 39 13.73 -6.52 -3.12
N ASN A 40 14.94 -6.72 -3.67
CA ASN A 40 15.33 -7.88 -4.48
C ASN A 40 16.19 -8.90 -3.72
N THR A 41 16.15 -8.89 -2.40
CA THR A 41 16.84 -9.87 -1.54
C THR A 41 15.87 -10.89 -0.97
N GLY A 42 16.35 -12.10 -0.66
CA GLY A 42 15.51 -13.17 -0.10
C GLY A 42 14.31 -13.52 -1.00
N ASP A 43 13.19 -13.89 -0.38
CA ASP A 43 11.93 -14.13 -1.11
C ASP A 43 11.32 -12.80 -1.55
N ASN A 44 11.23 -12.57 -2.86
CA ASN A 44 10.85 -11.28 -3.43
C ASN A 44 10.17 -11.40 -4.80
N ILE A 45 9.52 -10.31 -5.20
CA ILE A 45 8.90 -10.11 -6.51
C ILE A 45 9.35 -8.79 -7.14
N SER A 46 10.59 -8.35 -6.89
CA SER A 46 11.12 -7.05 -7.30
C SER A 46 11.01 -6.78 -8.80
N GLU A 47 11.19 -7.81 -9.65
CA GLU A 47 11.05 -7.72 -11.11
C GLU A 47 9.64 -7.35 -11.57
N LYS A 48 8.61 -7.58 -10.73
CA LYS A 48 7.22 -7.22 -11.02
C LYS A 48 6.87 -5.76 -10.72
N ASN A 49 7.83 -4.96 -10.25
CA ASN A 49 7.61 -3.58 -9.85
C ASN A 49 6.91 -2.70 -10.90
N PRO A 50 7.12 -2.83 -12.22
CA PRO A 50 6.40 -2.05 -13.22
C PRO A 50 4.87 -2.16 -13.12
N TYR A 51 4.36 -3.27 -12.60
CA TYR A 51 2.93 -3.59 -12.50
C TYR A 51 2.40 -3.59 -11.07
N TYR A 52 3.22 -4.00 -10.10
CA TYR A 52 2.89 -4.11 -8.67
C TYR A 52 3.28 -2.88 -7.86
N CYS A 53 4.06 -1.96 -8.42
CA CYS A 53 4.49 -0.70 -7.78
C CYS A 53 5.06 -0.92 -6.37
N GLU A 54 4.51 -0.23 -5.37
CA GLU A 54 4.94 -0.33 -3.97
C GLU A 54 4.70 -1.70 -3.33
N LEU A 55 3.85 -2.52 -3.92
CA LEU A 55 3.54 -3.85 -3.39
C LEU A 55 4.72 -4.83 -3.49
N THR A 56 5.71 -4.58 -4.35
CA THR A 56 6.95 -5.37 -4.35
C THR A 56 7.71 -5.18 -3.04
N GLY A 57 7.76 -3.95 -2.51
CA GLY A 57 8.33 -3.65 -1.20
C GLY A 57 7.51 -4.25 -0.06
N LEU A 58 6.17 -4.27 -0.16
CA LEU A 58 5.31 -4.92 0.82
C LEU A 58 5.55 -6.44 0.84
N TYR A 59 5.62 -7.08 -0.33
CA TYR A 59 5.92 -8.52 -0.44
C TYR A 59 7.25 -8.85 0.24
N TRP A 60 8.30 -8.08 -0.12
CA TRP A 60 9.61 -8.25 0.46
C TRP A 60 9.59 -8.11 2.00
N ALA A 61 8.91 -7.07 2.52
CA ALA A 61 8.81 -6.86 3.96
C ALA A 61 8.01 -7.97 4.67
N TRP A 62 6.95 -8.46 4.04
CA TRP A 62 6.18 -9.59 4.55
C TRP A 62 7.04 -10.83 4.70
N LYS A 63 7.86 -11.16 3.71
CA LYS A 63 8.67 -12.37 3.68
C LYS A 63 9.96 -12.29 4.50
N ASN A 64 10.61 -11.11 4.52
CA ASN A 64 12.00 -11.01 4.98
C ASN A 64 12.20 -10.10 6.20
N LEU A 65 11.25 -9.22 6.54
CA LEU A 65 11.45 -8.22 7.59
C LEU A 65 10.83 -8.68 8.92
N PRO A 66 11.63 -9.06 9.93
CA PRO A 66 11.10 -9.38 11.25
C PRO A 66 10.65 -8.09 11.96
N ALA A 67 9.37 -7.98 12.30
CA ALA A 67 8.82 -6.88 13.08
C ALA A 67 7.43 -7.27 13.63
N ASP A 68 7.05 -6.74 14.79
CA ASP A 68 5.73 -6.96 15.41
C ASP A 68 4.64 -6.13 14.70
N VAL A 69 5.04 -4.99 14.14
CA VAL A 69 4.17 -4.07 13.40
C VAL A 69 4.84 -3.70 12.08
N ILE A 70 4.13 -3.90 10.99
CA ILE A 70 4.55 -3.49 9.64
C ILE A 70 3.65 -2.36 9.14
N GLY A 71 4.27 -1.33 8.56
CA GLY A 71 3.58 -0.29 7.83
C GLY A 71 4.09 -0.16 6.40
N LEU A 72 3.23 0.35 5.51
CA LEU A 72 3.57 0.76 4.16
C LEU A 72 3.18 2.23 3.98
N VAL A 73 4.16 3.04 3.59
CA VAL A 73 3.98 4.44 3.20
C VAL A 73 4.82 4.73 1.95
N HIS A 74 4.61 5.92 1.36
CA HIS A 74 5.37 6.33 0.18
C HIS A 74 6.34 7.46 0.53
N TYR A 75 7.41 7.59 -0.22
CA TYR A 75 8.45 8.60 -0.01
C TYR A 75 7.96 10.06 -0.03
N ARG A 76 6.71 10.33 -0.42
CA ARG A 76 6.05 11.64 -0.37
C ARG A 76 4.73 11.67 0.38
N ARG A 77 4.34 10.56 1.02
CA ARG A 77 3.06 10.45 1.72
C ARG A 77 3.24 9.68 3.02
N TYR A 78 2.89 10.31 4.10
CA TYR A 78 3.03 9.77 5.46
C TYR A 78 1.74 9.95 6.25
N MET A 79 1.60 9.22 7.34
CA MET A 79 0.49 9.38 8.27
C MET A 79 0.82 10.47 9.30
N GLY A 80 -0.03 11.49 9.41
CA GLY A 80 0.19 12.64 10.30
C GLY A 80 -0.35 12.43 11.71
N LYS A 81 0.32 13.05 12.71
CA LYS A 81 -0.07 13.01 14.14
C LYS A 81 -1.38 13.74 14.41
N LYS A 82 -1.61 14.88 13.79
CA LYS A 82 -2.77 15.76 14.03
C LYS A 82 -3.71 15.82 12.82
N ARG A 83 -4.98 16.03 13.12
CA ARG A 83 -6.05 16.19 12.13
C ARG A 83 -6.57 17.64 12.11
N GLY A 84 -7.36 17.99 11.11
CA GLY A 84 -7.98 19.31 10.98
C GLY A 84 -6.99 20.43 10.71
N ILE A 85 -7.35 21.66 11.09
CA ILE A 85 -6.58 22.89 10.84
C ILE A 85 -5.19 22.83 11.48
N ALA A 86 -5.09 22.38 12.73
CA ALA A 86 -3.81 22.25 13.43
C ALA A 86 -2.84 21.29 12.71
N GLY A 87 -3.36 20.18 12.16
CA GLY A 87 -2.56 19.25 11.36
C GLY A 87 -2.17 19.83 9.99
N PHE A 88 -3.02 20.64 9.40
CA PHE A 88 -2.70 21.35 8.15
C PHE A 88 -1.55 22.33 8.35
N ILE A 89 -1.64 23.21 9.36
CA ILE A 89 -0.60 24.20 9.69
C ILE A 89 0.74 23.50 9.99
N GLN A 90 0.71 22.44 10.83
CA GLN A 90 1.93 21.74 11.20
C GLN A 90 2.61 21.09 10.00
N ARG A 91 1.85 20.45 9.08
CA ARG A 91 2.42 19.86 7.85
C ARG A 91 3.08 20.88 6.93
N HIS A 92 2.59 22.11 6.90
CA HIS A 92 3.21 23.18 6.10
C HIS A 92 4.49 23.72 6.73
N ARG A 93 4.56 23.78 8.07
CA ARG A 93 5.73 24.27 8.80
C ARG A 93 6.83 23.22 8.92
N ASP A 94 6.47 22.00 9.24
CA ASP A 94 7.37 20.87 9.42
C ASP A 94 6.71 19.56 8.93
N PRO A 95 6.82 19.28 7.63
CA PRO A 95 6.19 18.09 7.03
C PRO A 95 6.60 16.79 7.68
N LEU A 96 7.91 16.58 7.91
CA LEU A 96 8.45 15.34 8.46
C LEU A 96 8.32 15.25 9.99
N GLY A 97 8.35 16.35 10.72
CA GLY A 97 8.07 16.37 12.16
C GLY A 97 6.59 16.15 12.50
N SER A 98 5.70 16.36 11.51
CA SER A 98 4.25 16.19 11.69
C SER A 98 3.76 14.74 11.55
N ILE A 99 4.61 13.79 11.12
CA ILE A 99 4.25 12.39 10.90
C ILE A 99 4.25 11.58 12.20
N LEU A 100 3.52 10.44 12.21
CA LEU A 100 3.52 9.52 13.34
C LEU A 100 4.94 9.04 13.66
N GLU A 101 5.25 8.90 14.93
CA GLU A 101 6.50 8.29 15.44
C GLU A 101 6.20 6.94 16.08
N GLY A 102 7.25 6.16 16.38
CA GLY A 102 7.12 4.85 16.99
C GLY A 102 6.24 4.84 18.23
N LYS A 103 6.42 5.82 19.15
CA LYS A 103 5.58 5.98 20.36
C LYS A 103 4.11 6.30 20.06
N ASP A 104 3.83 7.05 18.97
CA ASP A 104 2.46 7.34 18.57
C ASP A 104 1.79 6.09 18.01
N ILE A 105 2.53 5.34 17.17
CA ILE A 105 2.09 4.07 16.59
C ILE A 105 1.82 3.06 17.70
N GLU A 106 2.75 2.90 18.64
CA GLU A 106 2.58 1.99 19.79
C GLU A 106 1.33 2.30 20.60
N LYS A 107 1.08 3.59 20.89
CA LYS A 107 -0.13 4.04 21.60
C LYS A 107 -1.41 3.71 20.82
N LEU A 108 -1.39 3.85 19.51
CA LEU A 108 -2.52 3.52 18.63
C LEU A 108 -2.73 2.00 18.54
N MET A 109 -1.67 1.21 18.45
CA MET A 109 -1.71 -0.26 18.39
C MET A 109 -2.23 -0.92 19.67
N LYS A 110 -2.21 -0.23 20.81
CA LYS A 110 -2.91 -0.67 22.03
C LYS A 110 -4.44 -0.64 21.90
N LYS A 111 -4.98 0.15 20.94
CA LYS A 111 -6.42 0.37 20.76
C LYS A 111 -6.96 -0.21 19.44
N SER A 112 -6.09 -0.52 18.50
CA SER A 112 -6.46 -0.97 17.16
C SER A 112 -5.35 -1.82 16.56
N ASP A 113 -5.71 -2.82 15.78
CA ASP A 113 -4.75 -3.69 15.08
C ASP A 113 -4.30 -3.11 13.74
N ILE A 114 -5.04 -2.12 13.22
CA ILE A 114 -4.84 -1.53 11.89
C ILE A 114 -5.02 -0.02 11.96
N ILE A 115 -4.06 0.72 11.41
CA ILE A 115 -4.13 2.17 11.19
C ILE A 115 -4.18 2.40 9.68
N LEU A 116 -5.16 3.16 9.22
CA LEU A 116 -5.33 3.53 7.81
C LEU A 116 -5.30 5.05 7.63
N PRO A 117 -4.91 5.54 6.44
CA PRO A 117 -5.00 6.96 6.12
C PRO A 117 -6.46 7.42 6.13
N LYS A 118 -6.68 8.73 6.19
CA LYS A 118 -8.03 9.31 6.07
C LYS A 118 -8.67 8.89 4.75
N ARG A 119 -9.97 8.54 4.77
CA ARG A 119 -10.74 8.25 3.57
C ARG A 119 -10.77 9.45 2.63
N ARG A 120 -10.47 9.20 1.36
CA ARG A 120 -10.73 10.13 0.26
C ARG A 120 -12.20 10.00 -0.16
N LYS A 121 -12.89 11.14 -0.31
CA LYS A 121 -14.29 11.18 -0.76
C LYS A 121 -14.33 11.58 -2.23
N TYR A 122 -15.15 10.89 -2.99
CA TYR A 122 -15.43 11.17 -4.41
C TYR A 122 -16.81 11.82 -4.62
N TYR A 123 -17.59 11.94 -3.53
CA TYR A 123 -18.89 12.59 -3.46
C TYR A 123 -19.97 11.96 -4.34
N ILE A 124 -19.87 12.07 -5.65
CA ILE A 124 -20.86 11.60 -6.64
C ILE A 124 -20.46 10.23 -7.20
N GLU A 125 -19.19 10.04 -7.51
CA GLU A 125 -18.71 8.78 -8.09
C GLU A 125 -18.56 7.67 -7.03
N THR A 126 -18.97 6.47 -7.41
CA THR A 126 -18.62 5.26 -6.65
C THR A 126 -17.16 4.90 -6.90
N LEU A 127 -16.58 4.04 -6.06
CA LEU A 127 -15.22 3.55 -6.32
C LEU A 127 -15.12 2.80 -7.64
N TYR A 128 -16.18 2.05 -8.01
CA TYR A 128 -16.25 1.38 -9.30
C TYR A 128 -16.25 2.38 -10.47
N SER A 129 -17.19 3.34 -10.47
CA SER A 129 -17.28 4.31 -11.57
C SER A 129 -16.04 5.20 -11.68
N HIS A 130 -15.46 5.61 -10.53
CA HIS A 130 -14.22 6.37 -10.53
C HIS A 130 -13.05 5.61 -11.15
N TYR A 131 -12.93 4.31 -10.84
CA TYR A 131 -11.92 3.45 -11.46
C TYR A 131 -12.19 3.28 -12.96
N ALA A 132 -13.44 3.02 -13.35
CA ALA A 132 -13.84 2.83 -14.74
C ALA A 132 -13.58 4.06 -15.64
N HIS A 133 -13.66 5.27 -15.07
CA HIS A 133 -13.35 6.51 -15.80
C HIS A 133 -11.84 6.78 -15.95
N THR A 134 -11.01 6.22 -15.07
CA THR A 134 -9.56 6.46 -15.08
C THR A 134 -8.74 5.28 -15.58
N HIS A 135 -9.34 4.09 -15.57
CA HIS A 135 -8.76 2.82 -15.98
C HIS A 135 -9.80 2.00 -16.76
N TYR A 136 -9.65 0.68 -16.82
CA TYR A 136 -10.57 -0.22 -17.49
C TYR A 136 -11.49 -0.92 -16.49
N ALA A 137 -12.81 -0.74 -16.61
CA ALA A 137 -13.81 -1.37 -15.74
C ALA A 137 -13.64 -2.90 -15.68
N GLU A 138 -13.25 -3.49 -16.81
CA GLU A 138 -13.01 -4.93 -16.95
C GLU A 138 -12.03 -5.48 -15.88
N HIS A 139 -11.04 -4.69 -15.44
CA HIS A 139 -10.12 -5.13 -14.39
C HIS A 139 -10.85 -5.41 -13.06
N LEU A 140 -11.85 -4.60 -12.71
CA LEU A 140 -12.67 -4.82 -11.52
C LEU A 140 -13.63 -6.00 -11.69
N ASP A 141 -14.16 -6.20 -12.90
CA ASP A 141 -15.05 -7.32 -13.20
C ASP A 141 -14.28 -8.64 -13.13
N ILE A 142 -13.07 -8.70 -13.73
CA ILE A 142 -12.16 -9.84 -13.61
C ILE A 142 -11.78 -10.07 -12.14
N THR A 143 -11.49 -8.99 -11.37
CA THR A 143 -11.21 -9.11 -9.93
C THR A 143 -12.36 -9.78 -9.18
N ARG A 144 -13.59 -9.40 -9.48
CA ARG A 144 -14.76 -10.02 -8.86
C ARG A 144 -14.88 -11.51 -9.19
N GLU A 145 -14.58 -11.92 -10.42
CA GLU A 145 -14.58 -13.35 -10.82
C GLU A 145 -13.43 -14.12 -10.14
N VAL A 146 -12.25 -13.53 -10.02
CA VAL A 146 -11.13 -14.12 -9.25
C VAL A 146 -11.52 -14.30 -7.78
N LEU A 147 -12.17 -13.31 -7.17
CA LEU A 147 -12.65 -13.44 -5.79
C LEU A 147 -13.68 -14.55 -5.63
N LYS A 148 -14.61 -14.70 -6.58
CA LYS A 148 -15.57 -15.82 -6.56
C LYS A 148 -14.88 -17.19 -6.57
N GLN A 149 -13.76 -17.29 -7.27
CA GLN A 149 -13.02 -18.54 -7.43
C GLN A 149 -12.14 -18.84 -6.21
N LEU A 150 -11.39 -17.85 -5.69
CA LEU A 150 -10.37 -18.07 -4.67
C LEU A 150 -10.88 -17.83 -3.23
N CYS A 151 -11.80 -16.90 -3.04
CA CYS A 151 -12.28 -16.44 -1.74
C CYS A 151 -13.70 -15.87 -1.83
N PRO A 152 -14.71 -16.73 -2.13
CA PRO A 152 -16.08 -16.29 -2.41
C PRO A 152 -16.74 -15.52 -1.25
N GLU A 153 -16.29 -15.74 -0.02
CA GLU A 153 -16.75 -15.01 1.17
C GLU A 153 -16.43 -13.50 1.12
N TYR A 154 -15.44 -13.08 0.32
CA TYR A 154 -15.12 -11.66 0.14
C TYR A 154 -15.94 -10.95 -0.94
N VAL A 155 -16.64 -11.68 -1.83
CA VAL A 155 -17.46 -11.09 -2.90
C VAL A 155 -18.50 -10.09 -2.37
N PRO A 156 -19.28 -10.40 -1.32
CA PRO A 156 -20.23 -9.43 -0.79
C PRO A 156 -19.55 -8.17 -0.22
N ALA A 157 -18.34 -8.29 0.32
CA ALA A 157 -17.58 -7.15 0.80
C ALA A 157 -17.03 -6.30 -0.36
N PHE A 158 -16.52 -6.93 -1.41
CA PHE A 158 -16.10 -6.28 -2.65
C PHE A 158 -17.25 -5.47 -3.26
N ASP A 159 -18.42 -6.10 -3.46
CA ASP A 159 -19.60 -5.44 -4.05
C ASP A 159 -20.05 -4.23 -3.21
N ARG A 160 -20.02 -4.33 -1.87
CA ARG A 160 -20.31 -3.19 -0.99
C ARG A 160 -19.28 -2.08 -1.10
N VAL A 161 -17.99 -2.42 -1.21
CA VAL A 161 -16.90 -1.44 -1.32
C VAL A 161 -16.99 -0.71 -2.64
N MET A 162 -17.20 -1.41 -3.75
CA MET A 162 -17.30 -0.82 -5.09
C MET A 162 -18.44 0.19 -5.22
N LYS A 163 -19.52 0.04 -4.44
CA LYS A 163 -20.65 0.98 -4.38
C LYS A 163 -20.39 2.21 -3.50
N ARG A 164 -19.32 2.25 -2.71
CA ARG A 164 -19.00 3.40 -1.85
C ARG A 164 -18.47 4.57 -2.67
N THR A 165 -18.74 5.79 -2.19
CA THR A 165 -18.19 7.04 -2.73
C THR A 165 -16.95 7.51 -1.94
N SER A 166 -16.34 6.64 -1.16
CA SER A 166 -15.12 6.94 -0.41
C SER A 166 -14.33 5.67 -0.10
N GLY A 167 -13.01 5.79 -0.06
CA GLY A 167 -12.10 4.70 0.26
C GLY A 167 -10.78 5.17 0.86
N HIS A 168 -10.02 4.22 1.41
CA HIS A 168 -8.63 4.45 1.82
C HIS A 168 -7.75 4.19 0.60
N MET A 169 -7.01 5.21 0.16
CA MET A 169 -6.24 5.17 -1.07
C MET A 169 -4.75 4.99 -0.79
N PHE A 170 -3.99 4.67 -1.84
CA PHE A 170 -2.52 4.62 -1.88
C PHE A 170 -1.89 3.41 -1.19
N ASN A 171 -2.61 2.35 -0.92
CA ASN A 171 -2.10 1.14 -0.26
C ASN A 171 -1.37 1.39 1.07
N MET A 172 -1.64 2.55 1.72
CA MET A 172 -0.99 2.94 2.96
C MET A 172 -1.69 2.32 4.16
N PHE A 173 -0.90 1.74 5.07
CA PHE A 173 -1.39 1.20 6.33
C PHE A 173 -0.26 1.07 7.36
N ILE A 174 -0.62 0.84 8.62
CA ILE A 174 0.26 0.28 9.65
C ILE A 174 -0.55 -0.80 10.36
N MET A 175 -0.06 -2.03 10.39
CA MET A 175 -0.77 -3.20 10.91
C MET A 175 0.10 -4.01 11.87
N LYS A 176 -0.52 -4.64 12.88
CA LYS A 176 0.13 -5.74 13.59
C LYS A 176 0.53 -6.84 12.62
N ARG A 177 1.63 -7.53 12.90
CA ARG A 177 2.18 -8.61 12.05
C ARG A 177 1.12 -9.62 11.62
N GLU A 178 0.32 -10.11 12.56
CA GLU A 178 -0.75 -11.06 12.27
C GLU A 178 -1.73 -10.56 11.20
N LYS A 179 -2.14 -9.27 11.30
CA LYS A 179 -3.06 -8.67 10.33
C LYS A 179 -2.39 -8.42 8.99
N CYS A 180 -1.10 -8.06 9.00
CA CYS A 180 -0.31 -7.91 7.78
C CYS A 180 -0.13 -9.26 7.07
N ASN A 181 0.14 -10.33 7.80
CA ASN A 181 0.24 -11.68 7.24
C ASN A 181 -1.08 -12.09 6.58
N ALA A 182 -2.20 -12.03 7.30
CA ALA A 182 -3.51 -12.37 6.76
C ALA A 182 -3.89 -11.51 5.53
N TYR A 183 -3.53 -10.22 5.54
CA TYR A 183 -3.73 -9.35 4.39
C TYR A 183 -2.89 -9.78 3.18
N CYS A 184 -1.61 -10.07 3.37
CA CYS A 184 -0.73 -10.49 2.28
C CYS A 184 -1.09 -11.89 1.75
N GLU A 185 -1.47 -12.82 2.63
CA GLU A 185 -1.96 -14.17 2.27
C GLU A 185 -3.26 -14.11 1.43
N PHE A 186 -4.08 -13.11 1.64
CA PHE A 186 -5.25 -12.85 0.79
C PHE A 186 -4.85 -12.13 -0.50
N LEU A 187 -4.07 -11.05 -0.38
CA LEU A 187 -3.81 -10.13 -1.49
C LEU A 187 -3.00 -10.76 -2.62
N PHE A 188 -1.84 -11.36 -2.31
CA PHE A 188 -0.91 -11.81 -3.33
C PHE A 188 -1.39 -12.99 -4.17
N PRO A 189 -2.12 -13.98 -3.65
CA PRO A 189 -2.77 -15.00 -4.48
C PRO A 189 -3.82 -14.40 -5.44
N VAL A 190 -4.63 -13.43 -4.99
CA VAL A 190 -5.61 -12.75 -5.84
C VAL A 190 -4.90 -11.98 -6.96
N LEU A 191 -3.86 -11.20 -6.64
CA LEU A 191 -3.07 -10.47 -7.64
C LEU A 191 -2.36 -11.42 -8.61
N GLY A 192 -1.80 -12.53 -8.13
CA GLY A 192 -1.18 -13.55 -8.98
C GLY A 192 -2.14 -14.23 -9.95
N GLU A 193 -3.42 -14.39 -9.58
CA GLU A 193 -4.43 -14.90 -10.50
C GLU A 193 -4.89 -13.83 -11.50
N LEU A 194 -4.98 -12.55 -11.07
CA LEU A 194 -5.27 -11.43 -11.97
C LEU A 194 -4.18 -11.26 -13.04
N GLU A 195 -2.90 -11.42 -12.67
CA GLU A 195 -1.76 -11.35 -13.58
C GLU A 195 -1.85 -12.35 -14.74
N LYS A 196 -2.48 -13.51 -14.53
CA LYS A 196 -2.71 -14.51 -15.58
C LYS A 196 -3.84 -14.13 -16.54
N ARG A 197 -4.74 -13.24 -16.13
CA ARG A 197 -5.98 -12.88 -16.86
C ARG A 197 -5.91 -11.51 -17.52
N ILE A 198 -5.08 -10.61 -17.02
CA ILE A 198 -4.94 -9.25 -17.52
C ILE A 198 -3.61 -9.14 -18.24
N ASP A 199 -3.65 -9.01 -19.57
CA ASP A 199 -2.47 -8.82 -20.40
C ASP A 199 -1.98 -7.36 -20.32
N VAL A 200 -1.12 -7.10 -19.34
CA VAL A 200 -0.55 -5.76 -19.10
C VAL A 200 0.40 -5.30 -20.21
N THR A 201 0.89 -6.20 -21.06
CA THR A 201 1.81 -5.84 -22.16
C THR A 201 1.16 -4.99 -23.24
N LYS A 202 -0.17 -5.06 -23.35
CA LYS A 202 -0.98 -4.27 -24.28
C LYS A 202 -1.37 -2.90 -23.71
N LEU A 203 -1.04 -2.62 -22.45
CA LEU A 203 -1.44 -1.41 -21.76
C LEU A 203 -0.32 -0.36 -21.77
N SER A 204 -0.69 0.92 -21.69
CA SER A 204 0.29 1.97 -21.45
C SER A 204 0.96 1.78 -20.09
N SER A 205 2.16 2.34 -19.89
CA SER A 205 2.87 2.26 -18.60
C SER A 205 2.07 2.78 -17.40
N PHE A 206 1.11 3.66 -17.65
CA PHE A 206 0.17 4.14 -16.62
C PHE A 206 -0.90 3.09 -16.32
N HIS A 207 -1.55 2.55 -17.34
CA HIS A 207 -2.62 1.57 -17.18
C HIS A 207 -2.13 0.18 -16.79
N ALA A 208 -0.86 -0.13 -17.01
CA ALA A 208 -0.27 -1.41 -16.61
C ALA A 208 -0.03 -1.55 -15.09
N ARG A 209 -0.19 -0.46 -14.32
CA ARG A 209 -0.10 -0.46 -12.84
C ARG A 209 -1.42 -0.89 -12.21
N VAL A 210 -1.82 -2.13 -12.44
CA VAL A 210 -3.15 -2.64 -12.07
C VAL A 210 -3.14 -3.61 -10.90
N PHE A 211 -1.97 -4.10 -10.47
CA PHE A 211 -1.79 -5.05 -9.37
C PHE A 211 -1.32 -4.38 -8.09
#